data_9f11641e408a448a98bf25c73cc3f6c7
#
_entry.id   9f11641e408a448a98bf25c73cc3f6c7
#
_cell.length_a   1.000
_cell.length_b   1.000
_cell.length_c   1.000
_cell.angle_alpha   90.00
_cell.angle_beta   90.00
_cell.angle_gamma   90.00
#
_symmetry.space_group_name_H-M   'P 1'
#
loop_
_entity.id
_entity.type
_entity.pdbx_description
1 polymer ?
#
loop_
_entity_poly.entity_id
_entity_poly.type
_entity_poly.pdbx_seq_one_letter_code
_entity_poly.pdbx_strand_id
1 'polypeptide(L)'
;MSKGSSVLLAIVMAIGGFMLGHVVGSRSDTGSADETEVAEAAQAADVKIADDVERFKVPVTSAQPSKGPSDALVTIVEFSEFQCPFCARVLPTTKQILETYGDKVRIVWRNNPLAFHNNAVPAAALAMEAFAQGGNDKFWEVHDVLFQNQKALGRPQLEEY
;
A
#
# COMPACT_ATOMS: atom_id res chain seq x y z
N MET A 1 -40.90 -0.25 44.90
CA MET A 1 -40.34 0.15 46.22
C MET A 1 -38.86 0.29 45.97
N SER A 2 -38.26 1.33 46.00
CA SER A 2 -37.79 2.51 46.65
C SER A 2 -36.84 3.21 45.64
N LYS A 3 -37.08 4.35 45.15
CA LYS A 3 -36.90 5.75 45.60
C LYS A 3 -35.43 6.08 45.95
N GLY A 4 -34.93 7.08 45.27
CA GLY A 4 -33.98 8.07 45.77
C GLY A 4 -32.72 8.15 44.93
N SER A 5 -32.15 9.24 44.54
CA SER A 5 -32.46 10.66 44.68
C SER A 5 -31.35 11.39 43.94
N SER A 6 -31.74 12.42 43.24
CA SER A 6 -30.88 13.43 42.60
C SER A 6 -30.01 14.15 43.62
N VAL A 7 -28.78 14.49 43.25
CA VAL A 7 -28.09 15.67 43.78
C VAL A 7 -27.38 16.40 42.65
N LEU A 8 -27.96 17.51 42.27
CA LEU A 8 -27.33 18.64 41.60
C LEU A 8 -26.33 19.29 42.57
N LEU A 9 -25.15 19.62 42.13
CA LEU A 9 -24.35 20.67 42.75
C LEU A 9 -23.70 21.54 41.67
N ALA A 10 -24.31 22.68 41.43
CA ALA A 10 -23.71 23.80 40.74
C ALA A 10 -22.88 24.60 41.73
N ILE A 11 -21.63 24.90 41.38
CA ILE A 11 -20.87 25.97 42.04
C ILE A 11 -20.32 26.90 40.96
N VAL A 12 -20.91 28.07 40.93
CA VAL A 12 -20.42 29.29 40.30
C VAL A 12 -19.52 29.99 41.32
N MET A 13 -18.30 30.36 40.96
CA MET A 13 -17.61 31.50 41.55
C MET A 13 -16.75 32.21 40.54
N ALA A 14 -17.11 33.41 40.29
CA ALA A 14 -16.39 34.44 39.55
C ALA A 14 -15.41 35.20 40.46
N ILE A 15 -14.65 36.10 39.83
CA ILE A 15 -13.83 37.21 40.37
C ILE A 15 -12.34 36.86 40.46
N GLY A 16 -11.47 37.38 39.66
CA GLY A 16 -11.10 38.76 39.41
C GLY A 16 -9.60 38.86 39.58
N GLY A 17 -8.88 39.44 38.67
CA GLY A 17 -7.43 39.71 38.86
C GLY A 17 -6.72 40.14 37.56
N PHE A 18 -6.85 41.41 37.30
CA PHE A 18 -6.09 42.16 36.29
C PHE A 18 -4.63 42.29 36.71
N MET A 19 -3.70 41.76 35.90
CA MET A 19 -2.30 42.20 35.95
C MET A 19 -1.68 42.17 34.54
N LEU A 20 -1.36 43.36 34.05
CA LEU A 20 -0.47 43.58 32.92
C LEU A 20 0.91 42.99 33.24
N GLY A 21 1.36 42.08 32.37
CA GLY A 21 2.71 41.66 32.33
C GLY A 21 3.16 41.57 30.87
N HIS A 22 3.87 42.58 30.39
CA HIS A 22 4.59 42.51 29.12
C HIS A 22 5.74 41.52 29.30
N VAL A 23 5.66 40.37 28.64
CA VAL A 23 6.81 39.52 28.38
C VAL A 23 6.86 39.31 26.84
N VAL A 24 7.90 39.94 26.27
CA VAL A 24 8.41 39.62 24.95
C VAL A 24 8.91 38.16 25.02
N GLY A 25 8.17 37.25 24.46
CA GLY A 25 8.52 35.84 24.37
C GLY A 25 8.39 35.35 22.92
N SER A 26 9.53 34.87 22.44
CA SER A 26 9.78 34.29 21.14
C SER A 26 8.59 33.54 20.54
N ARG A 27 8.18 33.92 19.35
CA ARG A 27 7.38 33.10 18.46
C ARG A 27 8.20 31.89 18.05
N SER A 28 7.92 30.74 18.60
CA SER A 28 8.17 29.47 17.94
C SER A 28 7.13 29.33 16.85
N ASP A 29 7.51 29.66 15.63
CA ASP A 29 6.80 29.25 14.42
C ASP A 29 6.82 27.73 14.34
N THR A 30 5.81 27.08 14.92
CA THR A 30 5.39 25.76 14.43
C THR A 30 4.65 26.02 13.13
N GLY A 31 5.38 25.95 12.03
CA GLY A 31 4.80 26.01 10.70
C GLY A 31 3.74 24.89 10.56
N SER A 32 2.47 25.28 10.62
CA SER A 32 1.43 24.48 10.00
C SER A 32 1.75 24.49 8.51
N ALA A 33 2.24 23.37 7.98
CA ALA A 33 2.32 23.19 6.55
C ALA A 33 0.91 23.46 5.99
N ASP A 34 0.84 24.45 5.12
CA ASP A 34 -0.40 24.89 4.50
C ASP A 34 -0.94 23.71 3.67
N GLU A 35 -2.08 23.14 4.07
CA GLU A 35 -2.75 22.05 3.35
C GLU A 35 -3.10 22.43 1.90
N THR A 36 -3.08 23.71 1.57
CA THR A 36 -3.25 24.24 0.23
C THR A 36 -2.02 24.03 -0.67
N GLU A 37 -0.81 24.06 -0.13
CA GLU A 37 0.42 23.86 -0.92
C GLU A 37 0.59 22.39 -1.33
N VAL A 38 0.11 21.45 -0.49
CA VAL A 38 0.13 20.01 -0.83
C VAL A 38 -0.93 19.67 -1.87
N ALA A 39 -2.07 20.38 -1.87
CA ALA A 39 -3.13 20.18 -2.86
C ALA A 39 -2.77 20.75 -4.24
N GLU A 40 -1.97 21.82 -4.29
CA GLU A 40 -1.52 22.43 -5.56
C GLU A 40 -0.39 21.63 -6.22
N ALA A 41 0.45 20.94 -5.44
CA ALA A 41 1.46 20.00 -5.95
C ALA A 41 0.86 18.71 -6.54
N ALA A 42 -0.39 18.39 -6.21
CA ALA A 42 -1.14 17.26 -6.77
C ALA A 42 -1.85 17.60 -8.09
N GLN A 43 -1.86 18.87 -8.52
CA GLN A 43 -2.38 19.26 -9.82
C GLN A 43 -1.34 18.96 -10.89
N ALA A 44 -1.49 17.75 -11.46
CA ALA A 44 -1.05 17.39 -12.79
C ALA A 44 0.28 18.03 -13.21
N ALA A 45 1.39 17.45 -12.78
CA ALA A 45 2.52 17.40 -13.68
C ALA A 45 1.95 16.74 -14.95
N ASP A 46 1.72 17.54 -15.97
CA ASP A 46 1.44 17.09 -17.33
C ASP A 46 2.73 16.37 -17.78
N VAL A 47 2.85 15.09 -17.38
CA VAL A 47 3.95 14.23 -17.80
C VAL A 47 3.73 14.06 -19.30
N LYS A 48 4.27 14.97 -20.09
CA LYS A 48 4.46 14.75 -21.51
C LYS A 48 5.33 13.51 -21.65
N ILE A 49 4.66 12.37 -21.75
CA ILE A 49 5.32 11.14 -22.22
C ILE A 49 5.83 11.53 -23.62
N ALA A 50 7.14 11.59 -23.76
CA ALA A 50 7.76 11.92 -25.05
C ALA A 50 7.17 10.97 -26.11
N ASP A 51 6.72 11.52 -27.22
CA ASP A 51 6.08 10.75 -28.30
C ASP A 51 7.03 9.74 -28.96
N ASP A 52 8.33 9.81 -28.65
CA ASP A 52 9.40 8.96 -29.16
C ASP A 52 9.73 7.74 -28.27
N VAL A 53 9.01 7.54 -27.15
CA VAL A 53 9.21 6.35 -26.31
C VAL A 53 8.67 5.12 -27.02
N GLU A 54 9.57 4.15 -27.29
CA GLU A 54 9.19 2.85 -27.85
C GLU A 54 8.18 2.15 -26.91
N ARG A 55 7.02 1.79 -27.44
CA ARG A 55 5.94 1.17 -26.71
C ARG A 55 5.83 -0.31 -27.07
N PHE A 56 5.93 -1.17 -26.05
CA PHE A 56 5.76 -2.60 -26.22
C PHE A 56 4.38 -3.04 -25.75
N LYS A 57 3.74 -3.89 -26.54
CA LYS A 57 2.47 -4.50 -26.16
C LYS A 57 2.75 -5.73 -25.29
N VAL A 58 2.35 -5.69 -24.03
CA VAL A 58 2.41 -6.82 -23.12
C VAL A 58 1.05 -7.52 -23.12
N PRO A 59 0.94 -8.75 -23.68
CA PRO A 59 -0.34 -9.47 -23.66
C PRO A 59 -0.71 -9.87 -22.24
N VAL A 60 -1.98 -9.66 -21.88
CA VAL A 60 -2.57 -10.07 -20.60
C VAL A 60 -3.70 -11.03 -20.88
N THR A 61 -3.68 -12.19 -20.20
CA THR A 61 -4.69 -13.24 -20.32
C THR A 61 -5.15 -13.72 -18.94
N SER A 62 -6.15 -14.56 -18.87
CA SER A 62 -6.60 -15.20 -17.63
C SER A 62 -5.61 -16.22 -17.06
N ALA A 63 -4.54 -16.53 -17.79
CA ALA A 63 -3.47 -17.42 -17.32
C ALA A 63 -2.47 -16.75 -16.37
N GLN A 64 -2.64 -15.44 -16.12
CA GLN A 64 -1.80 -14.71 -15.17
C GLN A 64 -2.61 -14.37 -13.92
N PRO A 65 -2.00 -14.50 -12.73
CA PRO A 65 -2.60 -14.00 -11.50
C PRO A 65 -2.86 -12.49 -11.59
N SER A 66 -4.02 -12.07 -11.12
CA SER A 66 -4.40 -10.66 -11.14
C SER A 66 -5.17 -10.26 -9.91
N LYS A 67 -5.09 -8.98 -9.54
CA LYS A 67 -5.82 -8.36 -8.44
C LYS A 67 -6.51 -7.09 -8.96
N GLY A 68 -7.79 -6.94 -8.66
CA GLY A 68 -8.66 -5.91 -9.23
C GLY A 68 -9.53 -6.43 -10.39
N PRO A 69 -10.51 -5.64 -10.85
CA PRO A 69 -11.49 -6.07 -11.85
C PRO A 69 -10.86 -6.30 -13.23
N SER A 70 -11.43 -7.24 -13.98
CA SER A 70 -10.93 -7.57 -15.33
C SER A 70 -11.14 -6.45 -16.34
N ASP A 71 -12.11 -5.58 -16.11
CA ASP A 71 -12.51 -4.43 -16.92
C ASP A 71 -11.96 -3.08 -16.38
N ALA A 72 -11.00 -3.12 -15.44
CA ALA A 72 -10.35 -1.92 -14.92
C ALA A 72 -9.78 -1.05 -16.05
N LEU A 73 -9.93 0.27 -15.88
CA LEU A 73 -9.44 1.25 -16.86
C LEU A 73 -7.94 1.19 -17.08
N VAL A 74 -7.19 0.87 -16.03
CA VAL A 74 -5.72 0.77 -16.05
C VAL A 74 -5.29 -0.62 -15.62
N THR A 75 -4.44 -1.26 -16.42
CA THR A 75 -3.77 -2.51 -16.07
C THR A 75 -2.29 -2.26 -15.85
N ILE A 76 -1.82 -2.53 -14.66
CA ILE A 76 -0.40 -2.52 -14.30
C ILE A 76 0.10 -3.95 -14.43
N VAL A 77 1.10 -4.18 -15.30
CA VAL A 77 1.78 -5.49 -15.39
C VAL A 77 3.04 -5.41 -14.56
N GLU A 78 3.09 -6.15 -13.47
CA GLU A 78 4.20 -6.21 -12.54
C GLU A 78 5.11 -7.40 -12.89
N PHE A 79 6.33 -7.12 -13.35
CA PHE A 79 7.38 -8.13 -13.51
C PHE A 79 8.19 -8.21 -12.22
N SER A 80 8.03 -9.28 -11.47
CA SER A 80 8.55 -9.37 -10.11
C SER A 80 8.96 -10.80 -9.75
N GLU A 81 9.70 -10.97 -8.65
CA GLU A 81 10.05 -12.28 -8.10
C GLU A 81 10.26 -12.24 -6.57
N PHE A 82 10.04 -13.37 -5.92
CA PHE A 82 9.87 -13.46 -4.47
C PHE A 82 11.15 -13.32 -3.65
N GLN A 83 12.33 -13.57 -4.22
CA GLN A 83 13.60 -13.43 -3.51
C GLN A 83 14.17 -12.01 -3.59
N CYS A 84 13.71 -11.18 -4.52
CA CYS A 84 14.21 -9.83 -4.75
C CYS A 84 13.76 -8.85 -3.65
N PRO A 85 14.70 -8.23 -2.88
CA PRO A 85 14.33 -7.30 -1.83
C PRO A 85 13.73 -5.99 -2.37
N PHE A 86 14.04 -5.63 -3.61
CA PHE A 86 13.44 -4.46 -4.26
C PHE A 86 11.98 -4.73 -4.63
N CYS A 87 11.64 -5.96 -5.03
CA CYS A 87 10.27 -6.36 -5.29
C CYS A 87 9.42 -6.28 -4.00
N ALA A 88 9.96 -6.74 -2.87
CA ALA A 88 9.26 -6.58 -1.59
C ALA A 88 8.98 -5.12 -1.22
N ARG A 89 9.87 -4.19 -1.58
CA ARG A 89 9.67 -2.76 -1.29
C ARG A 89 8.57 -2.10 -2.11
N VAL A 90 8.15 -2.71 -3.22
CA VAL A 90 7.06 -2.21 -4.06
C VAL A 90 5.69 -2.56 -3.46
N LEU A 91 5.57 -3.59 -2.63
CA LEU A 91 4.29 -4.07 -2.10
C LEU A 91 3.43 -2.99 -1.40
N PRO A 92 3.98 -2.12 -0.53
CA PRO A 92 3.18 -1.05 0.05
C PRO A 92 2.63 -0.08 -1.00
N THR A 93 3.39 0.19 -2.06
CA THR A 93 2.99 1.08 -3.15
C THR A 93 1.86 0.46 -3.97
N THR A 94 1.97 -0.82 -4.35
CA THR A 94 0.91 -1.52 -5.09
C THR A 94 -0.37 -1.63 -4.27
N LYS A 95 -0.26 -1.87 -2.97
CA LYS A 95 -1.39 -1.86 -2.05
C LYS A 95 -2.06 -0.48 -2.00
N GLN A 96 -1.27 0.59 -1.84
CA GLN A 96 -1.80 1.96 -1.82
C GLN A 96 -2.49 2.33 -3.13
N ILE A 97 -1.95 1.91 -4.29
CA ILE A 97 -2.57 2.12 -5.60
C ILE A 97 -3.96 1.46 -5.64
N LEU A 98 -4.07 0.20 -5.22
CA LEU A 98 -5.34 -0.51 -5.19
C LEU A 98 -6.35 0.13 -4.23
N GLU A 99 -5.90 0.59 -3.07
CA GLU A 99 -6.74 1.29 -2.09
C GLU A 99 -7.21 2.66 -2.60
N THR A 100 -6.33 3.40 -3.29
CA THR A 100 -6.63 4.76 -3.76
C THR A 100 -7.54 4.76 -4.98
N TYR A 101 -7.30 3.86 -5.93
CA TYR A 101 -7.98 3.86 -7.23
C TYR A 101 -9.08 2.80 -7.36
N GLY A 102 -9.16 1.86 -6.40
CA GLY A 102 -10.21 0.85 -6.29
C GLY A 102 -10.38 0.04 -7.58
N ASP A 103 -11.59 0.02 -8.09
CA ASP A 103 -12.00 -0.71 -9.30
C ASP A 103 -11.45 -0.15 -10.61
N LYS A 104 -10.81 1.01 -10.59
CA LYS A 104 -10.19 1.60 -11.79
C LYS A 104 -8.86 0.98 -12.17
N VAL A 105 -8.23 0.23 -11.26
CA VAL A 105 -6.89 -0.35 -11.45
C VAL A 105 -6.89 -1.85 -11.24
N ARG A 106 -6.19 -2.55 -12.11
CA ARG A 106 -5.87 -3.98 -11.99
C ARG A 106 -4.38 -4.17 -12.02
N ILE A 107 -3.85 -5.03 -11.15
CA ILE A 107 -2.46 -5.49 -11.17
C ILE A 107 -2.45 -6.91 -11.76
N VAL A 108 -1.54 -7.16 -12.69
CA VAL A 108 -1.31 -8.49 -13.29
C VAL A 108 0.13 -8.90 -13.00
N TRP A 109 0.28 -10.03 -12.32
CA TRP A 109 1.59 -10.57 -11.96
C TRP A 109 2.24 -11.31 -13.11
N ARG A 110 3.55 -11.08 -13.28
CA ARG A 110 4.44 -11.82 -14.18
C ARG A 110 5.69 -12.23 -13.43
N ASN A 111 5.91 -13.52 -13.30
CA ASN A 111 7.15 -14.03 -12.74
C ASN A 111 8.35 -13.62 -13.62
N ASN A 112 9.35 -13.03 -13.01
CA ASN A 112 10.61 -12.63 -13.65
C ASN A 112 11.80 -13.05 -12.77
N PRO A 113 12.03 -14.37 -12.58
CA PRO A 113 13.08 -14.87 -11.70
C PRO A 113 14.45 -14.43 -12.20
N LEU A 114 15.22 -13.77 -11.33
CA LEU A 114 16.56 -13.30 -11.65
C LEU A 114 17.56 -14.45 -11.53
N ALA A 115 18.45 -14.58 -12.51
CA ALA A 115 19.35 -15.73 -12.63
C ALA A 115 20.31 -15.91 -11.44
N PHE A 116 20.59 -14.84 -10.70
CA PHE A 116 21.45 -14.85 -9.51
C PHE A 116 20.68 -15.09 -8.19
N HIS A 117 19.36 -15.30 -8.25
CA HIS A 117 18.51 -15.63 -7.10
C HIS A 117 18.10 -17.12 -7.15
N ASN A 118 18.84 -17.95 -6.42
CA ASN A 118 18.70 -19.41 -6.49
C ASN A 118 17.31 -19.96 -6.11
N ASN A 119 16.57 -19.23 -5.28
CA ASN A 119 15.24 -19.63 -4.82
C ASN A 119 14.10 -18.93 -5.58
N ALA A 120 14.39 -18.04 -6.52
CA ALA A 120 13.36 -17.30 -7.26
C ALA A 120 12.48 -18.24 -8.12
N VAL A 121 13.07 -19.19 -8.82
CA VAL A 121 12.33 -20.16 -9.65
C VAL A 121 11.46 -21.08 -8.81
N PRO A 122 11.96 -21.78 -7.76
CA PRO A 122 11.12 -22.65 -6.95
C PRO A 122 10.01 -21.87 -6.21
N ALA A 123 10.25 -20.66 -5.72
CA ALA A 123 9.21 -19.83 -5.12
C ALA A 123 8.13 -19.42 -6.14
N ALA A 124 8.54 -19.05 -7.36
CA ALA A 124 7.60 -18.78 -8.44
C ALA A 124 6.75 -20.00 -8.82
N ALA A 125 7.37 -21.19 -8.84
CA ALA A 125 6.67 -22.44 -9.13
C ALA A 125 5.60 -22.75 -8.08
N LEU A 126 5.92 -22.60 -6.78
CA LEU A 126 4.94 -22.75 -5.69
C LEU A 126 3.75 -21.80 -5.84
N ALA A 127 4.01 -20.51 -6.09
CA ALA A 127 2.96 -19.53 -6.26
C ALA A 127 2.07 -19.82 -7.47
N MET A 128 2.65 -20.29 -8.58
CA MET A 128 1.87 -20.68 -9.77
C MET A 128 1.11 -21.99 -9.59
N GLU A 129 1.62 -22.91 -8.79
CA GLU A 129 0.88 -24.12 -8.41
C GLU A 129 -0.36 -23.73 -7.55
N ALA A 130 -0.18 -22.83 -6.59
CA ALA A 130 -1.30 -22.29 -5.82
C ALA A 130 -2.35 -21.62 -6.72
N PHE A 131 -1.89 -20.88 -7.75
CA PHE A 131 -2.78 -20.31 -8.76
C PHE A 131 -3.55 -21.39 -9.54
N ALA A 132 -2.89 -22.45 -9.94
CA ALA A 132 -3.51 -23.55 -10.68
C ALA A 132 -4.58 -24.28 -9.86
N GLN A 133 -4.36 -24.41 -8.54
CA GLN A 133 -5.27 -25.11 -7.64
C GLN A 133 -6.44 -24.27 -7.14
N GLY A 134 -6.23 -22.96 -6.90
CA GLY A 134 -7.22 -22.10 -6.24
C GLY A 134 -7.36 -20.70 -6.85
N GLY A 135 -6.82 -20.48 -8.04
CA GLY A 135 -6.95 -19.21 -8.75
C GLY A 135 -6.27 -18.03 -8.04
N ASN A 136 -6.80 -16.84 -8.28
CA ASN A 136 -6.24 -15.60 -7.75
C ASN A 136 -6.13 -15.61 -6.21
N ASP A 137 -7.15 -16.07 -5.51
CA ASP A 137 -7.16 -16.01 -4.05
C ASP A 137 -6.00 -16.79 -3.45
N LYS A 138 -5.77 -18.01 -3.92
CA LYS A 138 -4.66 -18.85 -3.47
C LYS A 138 -3.31 -18.30 -3.91
N PHE A 139 -3.20 -17.75 -5.11
CA PHE A 139 -1.97 -17.11 -5.55
C PHE A 139 -1.58 -15.96 -4.61
N TRP A 140 -2.50 -15.04 -4.34
CA TRP A 140 -2.20 -13.85 -3.54
C TRP A 140 -1.96 -14.19 -2.06
N GLU A 141 -2.57 -15.25 -1.53
CA GLU A 141 -2.27 -15.80 -0.21
C GLU A 141 -0.80 -16.28 -0.14
N VAL A 142 -0.39 -17.12 -1.07
CA VAL A 142 1.00 -17.63 -1.15
C VAL A 142 1.99 -16.51 -1.47
N HIS A 143 1.63 -15.59 -2.37
CA HIS A 143 2.43 -14.41 -2.68
C HIS A 143 2.80 -13.61 -1.42
N ASP A 144 1.83 -13.33 -0.57
CA ASP A 144 2.05 -12.57 0.65
C ASP A 144 2.91 -13.35 1.66
N VAL A 145 2.70 -14.66 1.79
CA VAL A 145 3.55 -15.54 2.62
C VAL A 145 5.00 -15.55 2.15
N LEU A 146 5.23 -15.70 0.85
CA LEU A 146 6.59 -15.74 0.29
C LEU A 146 7.34 -14.43 0.49
N PHE A 147 6.70 -13.29 0.30
CA PHE A 147 7.32 -11.98 0.55
C PHE A 147 7.56 -11.70 2.04
N GLN A 148 6.68 -12.15 2.93
CA GLN A 148 6.91 -12.06 4.38
C GLN A 148 8.09 -12.92 4.83
N ASN A 149 8.39 -13.98 4.10
CA ASN A 149 9.41 -14.97 4.43
C ASN A 149 10.58 -14.99 3.43
N GLN A 150 10.95 -13.87 2.82
CA GLN A 150 12.02 -13.78 1.80
C GLN A 150 13.36 -14.42 2.19
N LYS A 151 13.66 -14.48 3.49
CA LYS A 151 14.89 -15.08 4.02
C LYS A 151 14.79 -16.61 4.18
N ALA A 152 13.62 -17.18 3.98
CA ALA A 152 13.32 -18.59 4.20
C ALA A 152 12.66 -19.23 2.96
N LEU A 153 13.18 -18.94 1.77
CA LEU A 153 12.70 -19.49 0.49
C LEU A 153 13.48 -20.72 0.02
N GLY A 154 14.19 -21.38 0.92
CA GLY A 154 14.81 -22.67 0.61
C GLY A 154 13.74 -23.76 0.42
N ARG A 155 14.10 -24.82 -0.33
CA ARG A 155 13.16 -25.89 -0.68
C ARG A 155 12.42 -26.49 0.53
N PRO A 156 13.09 -26.80 1.67
CA PRO A 156 12.39 -27.34 2.83
C PRO A 156 11.29 -26.40 3.36
N GLN A 157 11.55 -25.09 3.36
CA GLN A 157 10.57 -24.09 3.83
C GLN A 157 9.43 -23.91 2.82
N LEU A 158 9.71 -23.95 1.52
CA LEU A 158 8.67 -23.88 0.49
C LEU A 158 7.69 -25.07 0.52
N GLU A 159 8.14 -26.23 1.02
CA GLU A 159 7.29 -27.41 1.21
C GLU A 159 6.36 -27.32 2.43
N GLU A 160 6.60 -26.33 3.31
CA GLU A 160 5.78 -26.04 4.51
C GLU A 160 4.73 -24.96 4.28
N TYR A 161 4.87 -24.13 3.25
CA TYR A 161 3.96 -23.03 2.90
C TYR A 161 2.78 -23.53 2.07
#